data_98265d989e7ffab6a4b910056d7e6eb5
#
_entry.id   98265d989e7ffab6a4b910056d7e6eb5
#
_cell.length_a   1.000
_cell.length_b   1.000
_cell.length_c   1.000
_cell.angle_alpha   90.00
_cell.angle_beta   90.00
_cell.angle_gamma   90.00
#
_symmetry.space_group_name_H-M   'P 1'
#
loop_
_entity.id
_entity.type
_entity.pdbx_description
1 polymer ?
#
loop_
_entity_poly.entity_id
_entity_poly.type
_entity_poly.pdbx_seq_one_letter_code
_entity_poly.pdbx_strand_id
1 'polypeptide(L)'
;MSKISADLQFYSPSYNFTEINQDLYYLLSNSMEDIILREIDRLGEMLLIIARKLGLQEDVMPDYSLLDVKDEFDKAVCPINLDALLEQENPVCYLVETEKISDHGLETFIEILFHSDLDEDRKAAILHDALAYLDGKGFFSFKLYALTNS
;
A
#
# COMPACT_ATOMS: atom_id res chain seq x y z
N MET A 1 5.72 39.10 7.74
CA MET A 1 5.60 38.21 7.97
C MET A 1 5.28 37.66 7.74
N SER A 2 5.91 38.23 7.69
CA SER A 2 5.83 37.34 7.73
C SER A 2 5.73 37.12 7.49
N LYS A 3 6.13 36.85 7.68
CA LYS A 3 6.15 36.26 7.68
C LYS A 3 6.34 35.83 7.34
N ILE A 4 6.99 35.99 7.18
CA ILE A 4 7.24 35.28 7.16
C ILE A 4 7.44 35.49 6.95
N SER A 5 7.92 36.26 6.84
CA SER A 5 8.12 35.98 6.92
C SER A 5 8.25 36.27 6.91
N ALA A 6 8.78 36.98 6.89
CA ALA A 6 8.91 36.76 7.14
C ALA A 6 8.96 36.79 7.11
N ASP A 7 9.25 37.17 6.88
CA ASP A 7 9.31 36.78 7.20
C ASP A 7 9.53 36.63 7.31
N LEU A 8 10.13 36.97 7.06
CA LEU A 8 10.45 36.48 7.54
C LEU A 8 10.64 36.90 7.99
N GLN A 9 10.82 37.61 8.29
CA GLN A 9 10.99 37.51 8.97
C GLN A 9 10.74 37.63 9.40
N PHE A 10 10.98 38.60 9.37
CA PHE A 10 10.68 38.27 10.11
C PHE A 10 10.46 38.47 10.80
N TYR A 11 10.93 39.51 11.44
CA TYR A 11 10.73 39.15 12.42
C TYR A 11 11.01 39.52 13.32
N SER A 12 10.50 39.89 14.34
CA SER A 12 10.64 40.64 15.58
C SER A 12 11.52 39.94 16.61
N PRO A 13 12.54 40.62 17.05
CA PRO A 13 13.46 39.98 18.02
C PRO A 13 12.85 39.71 19.38
N SER A 14 11.66 40.18 19.65
CA SER A 14 10.97 39.91 20.90
C SER A 14 10.46 38.47 21.03
N TYR A 15 10.48 37.74 19.94
CA TYR A 15 10.09 36.32 19.99
C TYR A 15 11.18 35.49 20.65
N ASN A 16 10.77 34.53 21.45
CA ASN A 16 11.67 33.51 21.93
C ASN A 16 11.93 32.56 20.76
N PHE A 17 13.05 32.76 20.11
CA PHE A 17 13.39 32.04 18.89
C PHE A 17 13.45 30.53 19.11
N THR A 18 13.95 30.09 20.27
CA THR A 18 14.04 28.67 20.62
C THR A 18 12.65 28.06 20.72
N GLU A 19 11.72 28.76 21.38
CA GLU A 19 10.35 28.30 21.56
C GLU A 19 9.61 28.18 20.23
N ILE A 20 9.76 29.21 19.38
CA ILE A 20 9.15 29.20 18.03
C ILE A 20 9.74 28.05 17.19
N ASN A 21 11.05 27.84 17.26
CA ASN A 21 11.69 26.76 16.56
C ASN A 21 11.22 25.39 17.01
N GLN A 22 10.98 25.21 18.33
CA GLN A 22 10.48 23.95 18.85
C GLN A 22 9.08 23.67 18.35
N ASP A 23 8.21 24.67 18.38
CA ASP A 23 6.83 24.51 17.89
C ASP A 23 6.83 24.20 16.40
N LEU A 24 7.63 24.94 15.65
CA LEU A 24 7.75 24.73 14.20
C LEU A 24 8.33 23.37 13.89
N TYR A 25 9.35 22.97 14.64
CA TYR A 25 9.97 21.65 14.48
C TYR A 25 8.94 20.55 14.76
N TYR A 26 8.13 20.70 15.80
CA TYR A 26 7.10 19.72 16.15
C TYR A 26 6.06 19.59 15.04
N LEU A 27 5.59 20.71 14.50
CA LEU A 27 4.62 20.72 13.41
C LEU A 27 5.20 20.10 12.15
N LEU A 28 6.43 20.43 11.81
CA LEU A 28 7.12 19.87 10.65
C LEU A 28 7.38 18.39 10.84
N SER A 29 7.74 17.97 12.05
CA SER A 29 7.99 16.57 12.37
C SER A 29 6.72 15.75 12.19
N ASN A 30 5.57 16.26 12.67
CA ASN A 30 4.28 15.59 12.49
C ASN A 30 3.89 15.54 11.01
N SER A 31 4.10 16.63 10.29
CA SER A 31 3.80 16.66 8.85
C SER A 31 4.67 15.69 8.08
N MET A 32 5.95 15.60 8.43
CA MET A 32 6.88 14.67 7.80
C MET A 32 6.51 13.23 8.11
N GLU A 33 6.09 12.97 9.34
CA GLU A 33 5.64 11.64 9.75
C GLU A 33 4.42 11.23 8.93
N ASP A 34 3.45 12.12 8.75
CA ASP A 34 2.28 11.87 7.91
C ASP A 34 2.67 11.60 6.47
N ILE A 35 3.62 12.37 5.93
CA ILE A 35 4.11 12.19 4.56
C ILE A 35 4.81 10.84 4.43
N ILE A 36 5.64 10.47 5.39
CA ILE A 36 6.35 9.19 5.40
C ILE A 36 5.35 8.04 5.45
N LEU A 37 4.34 8.13 6.31
CA LEU A 37 3.31 7.11 6.43
C LEU A 37 2.53 6.97 5.12
N ARG A 38 2.20 8.08 4.47
CA ARG A 38 1.53 8.05 3.17
C ARG A 38 2.39 7.41 2.11
N GLU A 39 3.68 7.74 2.06
CA GLU A 39 4.60 7.16 1.09
C GLU A 39 4.76 5.66 1.31
N ILE A 40 4.83 5.22 2.58
CA ILE A 40 4.92 3.81 2.92
C ILE A 40 3.67 3.07 2.45
N ASP A 41 2.50 3.68 2.58
CA ASP A 41 1.24 3.05 2.21
C ASP A 41 0.73 3.45 0.82
N ARG A 42 1.52 4.18 0.07
CA ARG A 42 1.13 4.64 -1.27
C ARG A 42 0.78 3.49 -2.19
N LEU A 43 1.58 2.44 -2.17
CA LEU A 43 1.31 1.24 -2.95
C LEU A 43 -0.01 0.59 -2.52
N GLY A 44 -0.25 0.51 -1.22
CA GLY A 44 -1.51 -0.01 -0.69
C GLY A 44 -2.72 0.78 -1.15
N GLU A 45 -2.63 2.11 -1.13
CA GLU A 45 -3.70 2.97 -1.62
C GLU A 45 -3.95 2.77 -3.11
N MET A 46 -2.87 2.66 -3.88
CA MET A 46 -2.95 2.42 -5.32
C MET A 46 -3.65 1.09 -5.61
N LEU A 47 -3.31 0.05 -4.85
CA LEU A 47 -3.93 -1.26 -4.99
C LEU A 47 -5.42 -1.23 -4.66
N LEU A 48 -5.83 -0.44 -3.66
CA LEU A 48 -7.25 -0.27 -3.34
C LEU A 48 -8.02 0.36 -4.50
N ILE A 49 -7.43 1.35 -5.15
CA ILE A 49 -8.05 1.98 -6.31
C ILE A 49 -8.19 0.97 -7.45
N ILE A 50 -7.16 0.19 -7.70
CA ILE A 50 -7.18 -0.86 -8.73
C ILE A 50 -8.26 -1.89 -8.40
N ALA A 51 -8.35 -2.32 -7.13
CA ALA A 51 -9.36 -3.27 -6.68
C ALA A 51 -10.78 -2.77 -6.96
N ARG A 52 -11.03 -1.48 -6.70
CA ARG A 52 -12.33 -0.88 -7.00
C ARG A 52 -12.64 -0.88 -8.48
N LYS A 53 -11.66 -0.57 -9.29
CA LYS A 53 -11.85 -0.56 -10.76
C LYS A 53 -12.12 -1.95 -11.30
N LEU A 54 -11.61 -2.97 -10.63
CA LEU A 54 -11.86 -4.37 -10.99
C LEU A 54 -13.18 -4.90 -10.41
N GLY A 55 -13.87 -4.12 -9.59
CA GLY A 55 -15.18 -4.50 -9.04
C GLY A 55 -15.13 -5.31 -7.76
N LEU A 56 -14.00 -5.37 -7.08
CA LEU A 56 -13.86 -6.20 -5.87
C LEU A 56 -14.70 -5.74 -4.69
N GLN A 57 -15.13 -4.47 -4.67
CA GLN A 57 -15.90 -3.93 -3.55
C GLN A 57 -17.41 -3.89 -3.83
N GLU A 58 -17.84 -4.48 -4.91
CA GLU A 58 -19.25 -4.55 -5.26
C GLU A 58 -19.85 -5.86 -4.75
N ASP A 59 -21.18 -5.87 -4.59
CA ASP A 59 -21.90 -7.06 -4.12
C ASP A 59 -21.93 -8.17 -5.16
N VAL A 60 -21.55 -7.86 -6.39
CA VAL A 60 -21.52 -8.83 -7.48
C VAL A 60 -20.16 -9.50 -7.52
N MET A 61 -20.13 -10.79 -7.82
CA MET A 61 -18.90 -11.55 -7.98
C MET A 61 -18.02 -10.89 -9.07
N PRO A 62 -16.78 -10.52 -8.76
CA PRO A 62 -15.94 -9.90 -9.77
C PRO A 62 -15.57 -10.89 -10.87
N ASP A 63 -15.55 -10.39 -12.11
CA ASP A 63 -15.21 -11.18 -13.28
C ASP A 63 -14.18 -10.45 -14.11
N TYR A 64 -12.91 -10.79 -13.88
CA TYR A 64 -11.79 -10.18 -14.63
C TYR A 64 -10.66 -11.18 -14.77
N SER A 65 -9.85 -10.97 -15.80
CA SER A 65 -8.70 -11.80 -16.08
C SER A 65 -7.43 -11.20 -15.48
N LEU A 66 -6.38 -11.99 -15.47
CA LEU A 66 -5.04 -11.48 -15.09
C LEU A 66 -4.59 -10.37 -16.04
N LEU A 67 -4.98 -10.46 -17.32
CA LEU A 67 -4.67 -9.41 -18.27
C LEU A 67 -5.35 -8.09 -17.89
N ASP A 68 -6.59 -8.16 -17.42
CA ASP A 68 -7.30 -6.97 -16.93
C ASP A 68 -6.57 -6.37 -15.73
N VAL A 69 -6.05 -7.20 -14.84
CA VAL A 69 -5.25 -6.73 -13.70
C VAL A 69 -4.01 -5.99 -14.20
N LYS A 70 -3.31 -6.55 -15.18
CA LYS A 70 -2.12 -5.91 -15.76
C LYS A 70 -2.46 -4.57 -16.37
N ASP A 71 -3.58 -4.49 -17.10
CA ASP A 71 -4.03 -3.24 -17.70
C ASP A 71 -4.28 -2.16 -16.65
N GLU A 72 -4.94 -2.51 -15.56
CA GLU A 72 -5.20 -1.55 -14.48
C GLU A 72 -3.92 -1.13 -13.78
N PHE A 73 -2.97 -2.05 -13.62
CA PHE A 73 -1.66 -1.72 -13.07
C PHE A 73 -0.90 -0.73 -13.96
N ASP A 74 -0.95 -0.95 -15.28
CA ASP A 74 -0.30 -0.07 -16.24
C ASP A 74 -0.94 1.33 -16.22
N LYS A 75 -2.26 1.40 -16.19
CA LYS A 75 -2.99 2.68 -16.13
C LYS A 75 -2.67 3.45 -14.86
N ALA A 76 -2.49 2.76 -13.75
CA ALA A 76 -2.17 3.37 -12.46
C ALA A 76 -0.69 3.70 -12.32
N VAL A 77 0.14 3.30 -13.27
CA VAL A 77 1.60 3.41 -13.20
C VAL A 77 2.12 2.75 -11.93
N CYS A 78 1.58 1.56 -11.64
CA CYS A 78 1.97 0.80 -10.46
C CYS A 78 3.39 0.25 -10.63
N PRO A 79 4.25 0.37 -9.61
CA PRO A 79 5.63 -0.09 -9.75
C PRO A 79 5.79 -1.62 -9.81
N ILE A 80 4.74 -2.37 -9.44
CA ILE A 80 4.81 -3.83 -9.46
C ILE A 80 4.72 -4.34 -10.90
N ASN A 81 5.73 -5.11 -11.31
CA ASN A 81 5.70 -5.82 -12.59
C ASN A 81 5.12 -7.20 -12.34
N LEU A 82 3.87 -7.42 -12.76
CA LEU A 82 3.16 -8.68 -12.51
C LEU A 82 3.85 -9.88 -13.15
N ASP A 83 4.34 -9.73 -14.37
CA ASP A 83 5.01 -10.84 -15.05
C ASP A 83 6.26 -11.28 -14.28
N ALA A 84 7.08 -10.33 -13.88
CA ALA A 84 8.30 -10.62 -13.12
C ALA A 84 7.95 -11.21 -11.75
N LEU A 85 6.90 -10.70 -11.12
CA LEU A 85 6.44 -11.19 -9.82
C LEU A 85 5.99 -12.64 -9.89
N LEU A 86 5.20 -12.98 -10.91
CA LEU A 86 4.65 -14.33 -11.05
C LEU A 86 5.71 -15.33 -11.51
N GLU A 87 6.85 -14.87 -11.99
CA GLU A 87 7.99 -15.73 -12.28
C GLU A 87 8.80 -16.08 -11.04
N GLN A 88 8.59 -15.35 -9.92
CA GLN A 88 9.30 -15.62 -8.69
C GLN A 88 8.84 -16.93 -8.07
N GLU A 89 9.76 -17.64 -7.43
CA GLU A 89 9.45 -18.84 -6.70
C GLU A 89 8.55 -18.54 -5.51
N ASN A 90 8.81 -17.42 -4.83
CA ASN A 90 8.00 -16.97 -3.71
C ASN A 90 7.57 -15.50 -3.95
N PRO A 91 6.43 -15.28 -4.63
CA PRO A 91 5.95 -13.92 -4.92
C PRO A 91 5.71 -13.06 -3.67
N VAL A 92 5.25 -13.66 -2.58
CA VAL A 92 4.99 -12.91 -1.33
C VAL A 92 6.30 -12.33 -0.79
N CYS A 93 7.35 -13.13 -0.77
CA CYS A 93 8.66 -12.69 -0.31
C CYS A 93 9.18 -11.54 -1.20
N TYR A 94 9.00 -11.65 -2.50
CA TYR A 94 9.39 -10.60 -3.44
C TYR A 94 8.64 -9.30 -3.15
N LEU A 95 7.33 -9.37 -2.94
CA LEU A 95 6.52 -8.20 -2.62
C LEU A 95 6.98 -7.51 -1.33
N VAL A 96 7.28 -8.30 -0.32
CA VAL A 96 7.70 -7.78 0.98
C VAL A 96 9.09 -7.18 0.92
N GLU A 97 10.04 -7.90 0.34
CA GLU A 97 11.46 -7.52 0.39
C GLU A 97 11.86 -6.54 -0.70
N THR A 98 11.33 -6.70 -1.90
CA THR A 98 11.71 -5.87 -3.04
C THR A 98 10.77 -4.67 -3.19
N GLU A 99 9.47 -4.91 -3.15
CA GLU A 99 8.48 -3.83 -3.36
C GLU A 99 8.10 -3.12 -2.06
N LYS A 100 8.51 -3.65 -0.91
CA LYS A 100 8.24 -3.04 0.39
C LYS A 100 6.75 -2.82 0.64
N ILE A 101 5.94 -3.79 0.24
CA ILE A 101 4.50 -3.70 0.36
C ILE A 101 4.08 -3.71 1.84
N SER A 102 3.06 -2.89 2.18
CA SER A 102 2.50 -2.88 3.54
C SER A 102 1.63 -4.13 3.75
N ASP A 103 1.30 -4.40 5.02
CA ASP A 103 0.43 -5.54 5.34
C ASP A 103 -0.93 -5.41 4.67
N HIS A 104 -1.53 -4.23 4.71
CA HIS A 104 -2.80 -3.95 4.04
C HIS A 104 -2.67 -4.02 2.51
N GLY A 105 -1.54 -3.54 1.98
CA GLY A 105 -1.27 -3.64 0.56
C GLY A 105 -1.17 -5.08 0.11
N LEU A 106 -0.48 -5.92 0.88
CA LEU A 106 -0.37 -7.34 0.59
C LEU A 106 -1.74 -8.02 0.60
N GLU A 107 -2.55 -7.72 1.61
CA GLU A 107 -3.92 -8.25 1.71
C GLU A 107 -4.72 -7.92 0.45
N THR A 108 -4.69 -6.66 0.02
CA THR A 108 -5.41 -6.21 -1.17
C THR A 108 -4.86 -6.86 -2.44
N PHE A 109 -3.55 -6.95 -2.55
CA PHE A 109 -2.90 -7.55 -3.71
C PHE A 109 -3.28 -9.03 -3.88
N ILE A 110 -3.25 -9.77 -2.78
CA ILE A 110 -3.62 -11.19 -2.81
C ILE A 110 -5.09 -11.36 -3.20
N GLU A 111 -5.96 -10.49 -2.69
CA GLU A 111 -7.37 -10.51 -3.04
C GLU A 111 -7.56 -10.26 -4.54
N ILE A 112 -6.83 -9.31 -5.10
CA ILE A 112 -6.87 -9.02 -6.54
C ILE A 112 -6.48 -10.26 -7.35
N LEU A 113 -5.38 -10.91 -6.99
CA LEU A 113 -4.92 -12.10 -7.71
C LEU A 113 -5.86 -13.28 -7.54
N PHE A 114 -6.42 -13.45 -6.35
CA PHE A 114 -7.29 -14.59 -6.06
C PHE A 114 -8.55 -14.59 -6.92
N HIS A 115 -9.10 -13.43 -7.22
CA HIS A 115 -10.31 -13.31 -8.03
C HIS A 115 -10.04 -13.22 -9.54
N SER A 116 -8.76 -13.26 -9.94
CA SER A 116 -8.40 -13.29 -11.35
C SER A 116 -8.50 -14.71 -11.90
N ASP A 117 -8.14 -14.88 -13.16
CA ASP A 117 -8.08 -16.21 -13.79
C ASP A 117 -6.73 -16.88 -13.65
N LEU A 118 -5.94 -16.48 -12.66
CA LEU A 118 -4.69 -17.16 -12.33
C LEU A 118 -4.98 -18.63 -11.96
N ASP A 119 -4.02 -19.52 -12.26
CA ASP A 119 -4.15 -20.94 -11.95
C ASP A 119 -4.51 -21.17 -10.48
N GLU A 120 -5.45 -22.08 -10.23
CA GLU A 120 -5.98 -22.34 -8.88
C GLU A 120 -4.92 -22.82 -7.91
N ASP A 121 -4.03 -23.69 -8.35
CA ASP A 121 -2.93 -24.16 -7.50
C ASP A 121 -1.99 -23.04 -7.13
N ARG A 122 -1.73 -22.15 -8.07
CA ARG A 122 -0.90 -20.98 -7.85
C ARG A 122 -1.54 -20.01 -6.87
N LYS A 123 -2.84 -19.77 -7.03
CA LYS A 123 -3.60 -18.93 -6.10
C LYS A 123 -3.52 -19.47 -4.68
N ALA A 124 -3.74 -20.78 -4.52
CA ALA A 124 -3.71 -21.42 -3.21
C ALA A 124 -2.33 -21.29 -2.55
N ALA A 125 -1.27 -21.50 -3.32
CA ALA A 125 0.09 -21.39 -2.82
C ALA A 125 0.41 -19.94 -2.38
N ILE A 126 0.04 -18.96 -3.18
CA ILE A 126 0.29 -17.56 -2.88
C ILE A 126 -0.52 -17.14 -1.65
N LEU A 127 -1.78 -17.54 -1.57
CA LEU A 127 -2.64 -17.25 -0.42
C LEU A 127 -2.06 -17.84 0.86
N HIS A 128 -1.62 -19.10 0.80
CA HIS A 128 -1.01 -19.77 1.93
C HIS A 128 0.25 -19.03 2.42
N ASP A 129 1.11 -18.64 1.49
CA ASP A 129 2.34 -17.93 1.82
C ASP A 129 2.05 -16.56 2.43
N ALA A 130 1.05 -15.85 1.90
CA ALA A 130 0.65 -14.56 2.43
C ALA A 130 0.10 -14.67 3.85
N LEU A 131 -0.76 -15.65 4.09
CA LEU A 131 -1.31 -15.88 5.43
C LEU A 131 -0.23 -16.23 6.42
N ALA A 132 0.72 -17.10 6.05
CA ALA A 132 1.83 -17.48 6.92
C ALA A 132 2.68 -16.24 7.28
N TYR A 133 2.96 -15.40 6.30
CA TYR A 133 3.73 -14.18 6.52
C TYR A 133 3.01 -13.21 7.47
N LEU A 134 1.74 -12.94 7.19
CA LEU A 134 0.95 -11.99 7.99
C LEU A 134 0.72 -12.49 9.41
N ASP A 135 0.43 -13.79 9.57
CA ASP A 135 0.28 -14.38 10.89
C ASP A 135 1.57 -14.27 11.71
N GLY A 136 2.70 -14.48 11.05
CA GLY A 136 4.00 -14.34 11.69
C GLY A 136 4.28 -12.93 12.19
N LYS A 137 3.64 -11.93 11.58
CA LYS A 137 3.75 -10.54 12.01
C LYS A 137 2.68 -10.12 13.00
N GLY A 138 1.74 -11.01 13.32
CA GLY A 138 0.63 -10.67 14.19
C GLY A 138 -0.50 -9.93 13.49
N PHE A 139 -0.51 -9.92 12.17
CA PHE A 139 -1.57 -9.28 11.38
C PHE A 139 -2.58 -10.34 10.95
N PHE A 140 -3.79 -10.30 11.54
CA PHE A 140 -4.84 -11.24 11.19
C PHE A 140 -5.70 -10.66 10.06
N SER A 141 -5.75 -11.36 8.93
CA SER A 141 -6.54 -10.93 7.78
C SER A 141 -7.82 -11.75 7.65
N PHE A 142 -8.94 -11.18 8.05
CA PHE A 142 -10.24 -11.81 7.86
C PHE A 142 -10.53 -12.04 6.37
N LYS A 143 -10.15 -11.09 5.54
CA LYS A 143 -10.38 -11.19 4.09
C LYS A 143 -9.70 -12.40 3.49
N LEU A 144 -8.43 -12.60 3.81
CA LEU A 144 -7.67 -13.70 3.24
C LEU A 144 -8.10 -15.04 3.82
N TYR A 145 -8.42 -15.09 5.11
CA TYR A 145 -8.93 -16.32 5.70
C TYR A 145 -10.27 -16.71 5.11
N ALA A 146 -11.11 -15.72 4.79
CA ALA A 146 -12.39 -15.99 4.13
C ALA A 146 -12.21 -16.64 2.76
N LEU A 147 -11.13 -16.30 2.06
CA LEU A 147 -10.83 -16.87 0.75
C LEU A 147 -10.46 -18.35 0.84
N THR A 148 -9.93 -18.80 1.96
CA THR A 148 -9.57 -20.22 2.13
C THR A 148 -10.80 -21.11 2.20
N ASN A 149 -11.97 -20.55 2.51
CA ASN A 149 -13.22 -21.29 2.62
C ASN A 149 -14.10 -21.21 1.36
N SER A 150 -13.56 -20.61 0.30
CA SER A 150 -14.29 -20.42 -0.96
C SER A 150 -14.22 -21.61 -1.91
#